data_1d3b2f1390cf3fdeb9f15137b8d62c79
#
_entry.id   1d3b2f1390cf3fdeb9f15137b8d62c79
#
_cell.length_a   1.000
_cell.length_b   1.000
_cell.length_c   1.000
_cell.angle_alpha   90.00
_cell.angle_beta   90.00
_cell.angle_gamma   90.00
#
_symmetry.space_group_name_H-M   'P 1'
#
loop_
_entity.id
_entity.type
_entity.pdbx_description
1 polymer ?
#
loop_
_entity_poly.entity_id
_entity_poly.type
_entity_poly.pdbx_seq_one_letter_code
_entity_poly.pdbx_strand_id
1 'polypeptide(L)' 'MKILKIYTDGACSGNQNETNIGGWGAILEFGEARKELYGGEINTTNNKMEMTAVIEALSALKKDGQNIQIFSDSSYV' A
#
# COMPACT_ATOMS: atom_id res chain seq x y z
N MET A 1 -0.16 -5.04 24.54
CA MET A 1 -0.43 -5.73 23.26
C MET A 1 0.08 -4.88 22.11
N LYS A 2 0.83 -5.46 21.20
CA LYS A 2 1.36 -4.72 20.07
C LYS A 2 0.37 -4.75 18.92
N ILE A 3 0.26 -3.63 18.22
CA ILE A 3 -0.61 -3.49 17.05
C ILE A 3 0.29 -3.34 15.82
N LEU A 4 -0.02 -4.10 14.79
CA LEU A 4 0.64 -3.94 13.51
C LEU A 4 0.04 -2.74 12.81
N LYS A 5 0.87 -1.76 12.50
CA LYS A 5 0.45 -0.57 11.78
C LYS A 5 0.91 -0.65 10.34
N ILE A 6 0.01 -0.39 9.43
CA ILE A 6 0.29 -0.42 8.00
C ILE A 6 -0.04 0.94 7.42
N TYR A 7 0.95 1.57 6.81
CA TYR A 7 0.78 2.85 6.13
C TYR A 7 0.89 2.59 4.64
N THR A 8 -0.11 3.01 3.89
CA THR A 8 -0.13 2.79 2.45
C THR A 8 -0.30 4.09 1.70
N ASP A 9 0.27 4.15 0.51
CA ASP A 9 0.14 5.27 -0.39
C ASP A 9 0.24 4.75 -1.82
N GLY A 10 -0.58 5.30 -2.70
CA GLY A 10 -0.56 4.91 -4.10
C GLY A 10 -1.00 6.07 -4.97
N ALA A 11 -0.39 6.20 -6.12
CA ALA A 11 -0.69 7.26 -7.06
C ALA A 11 -0.34 6.82 -8.46
N CYS A 12 -0.91 7.49 -9.45
CA CYS A 12 -0.47 7.32 -10.82
C CYS A 12 -0.32 8.69 -11.49
N SER A 13 0.53 8.74 -12.49
CA SER A 13 0.78 9.94 -13.27
C SER A 13 0.70 9.60 -14.76
N GLY A 14 0.51 10.64 -15.56
CA GLY A 14 0.35 10.49 -16.99
C GLY A 14 -1.03 10.99 -17.42
N ASN A 15 -1.22 11.14 -18.71
CA ASN A 15 -2.49 11.64 -19.21
C ASN A 15 -3.24 10.54 -20.00
N GLN A 16 -4.44 10.88 -20.46
CA GLN A 16 -5.32 9.91 -21.10
C GLN A 16 -4.77 9.34 -22.39
N ASN A 17 -3.90 10.07 -23.07
CA ASN A 17 -3.41 9.68 -24.39
C ASN A 17 -2.06 9.01 -24.34
N GLU A 18 -1.51 8.80 -23.17
CA GLU A 18 -0.18 8.23 -22.99
C GLU A 18 -0.23 7.11 -21.99
N THR A 19 0.78 6.26 -22.03
CA THR A 19 0.96 5.25 -21.01
C THR A 19 1.18 5.94 -19.67
N ASN A 20 0.32 5.66 -18.70
CA ASN A 20 0.53 6.18 -17.37
C ASN A 20 1.38 5.22 -16.55
N ILE A 21 1.97 5.74 -15.51
CA ILE A 21 2.80 4.97 -14.59
C ILE A 21 2.25 5.20 -13.19
N GLY A 22 1.96 4.11 -12.50
CA GLY A 22 1.54 4.15 -11.12
C GLY A 22 2.58 3.57 -10.20
N GLY A 23 2.58 4.04 -8.97
CA GLY A 23 3.44 3.51 -7.92
C GLY A 23 2.66 3.35 -6.63
N TRP A 24 3.09 2.43 -5.81
CA TRP A 24 2.51 2.23 -4.50
C TRP A 24 3.61 1.95 -3.48
N GLY A 25 3.31 2.28 -2.24
CA GLY A 25 4.19 1.99 -1.14
C GLY A 25 3.43 1.55 0.07
N ALA A 26 4.04 0.75 0.89
CA ALA A 26 3.48 0.32 2.16
C ALA A 26 4.59 0.21 3.19
N ILE A 27 4.29 0.64 4.40
CA ILE A 27 5.20 0.53 5.54
C ILE A 27 4.47 -0.25 6.62
N LEU A 28 5.10 -1.32 7.08
CA LEU A 28 4.57 -2.14 8.16
C LEU A 28 5.42 -1.93 9.40
N GLU A 29 4.79 -1.56 10.49
CA GLU A 29 5.48 -1.33 11.78
C GLU A 29 4.88 -2.21 12.85
N PHE A 30 5.72 -2.97 13.52
CA PHE A 30 5.30 -3.81 14.64
C PHE A 30 6.35 -3.73 15.74
N GLY A 31 6.03 -2.98 16.80
CA GLY A 31 7.00 -2.67 17.83
C GLY A 31 8.15 -1.87 17.23
N GLU A 32 9.36 -2.40 17.34
CA GLU A 32 10.54 -1.75 16.76
C GLU A 32 10.86 -2.26 15.36
N ALA A 33 10.14 -3.28 14.89
CA ALA A 33 10.36 -3.82 13.56
C ALA A 33 9.65 -2.97 12.51
N ARG A 34 10.30 -2.79 11.37
CA ARG A 34 9.73 -2.01 10.27
C ARG A 34 10.11 -2.66 8.95
N LYS A 35 9.13 -2.74 8.06
CA LYS A 35 9.34 -3.27 6.72
C LYS A 35 8.71 -2.34 5.71
N GLU A 36 9.41 -2.09 4.63
CA GLU A 36 8.91 -1.27 3.54
C GLU A 36 8.71 -2.13 2.30
N LEU A 37 7.58 -1.91 1.64
CA LEU A 37 7.24 -2.55 0.38
C LEU A 37 6.92 -1.47 -0.64
N TYR A 38 7.22 -1.71 -1.90
CA TYR A 38 6.89 -0.78 -2.95
C TYR A 38 6.85 -1.50 -4.28
N GLY A 39 6.17 -0.88 -5.23
CA GLY A 39 6.11 -1.42 -6.59
C GLY A 39 5.46 -0.42 -7.51
N GLY A 40 5.32 -0.78 -8.77
CA GLY A 40 4.72 0.07 -9.77
C GLY A 40 4.09 -0.75 -10.88
N GLU A 41 3.22 -0.08 -11.63
CA GLU A 41 2.55 -0.67 -12.78
C GLU A 41 2.38 0.39 -13.85
N ILE A 42 2.31 -0.05 -15.10
CA ILE A 42 1.92 0.83 -16.20
C ILE A 42 0.43 0.61 -16.50
N ASN A 43 -0.22 1.64 -17.04
CA ASN A 43 -1.65 1.60 -17.39
C ASN A 43 -2.52 1.22 -16.19
N THR A 44 -2.42 2.00 -15.13
CA THR A 44 -3.13 1.73 -13.89
C THR A 44 -3.92 2.97 -13.44
N THR A 45 -4.50 2.92 -12.27
CA THR A 45 -5.25 4.02 -11.69
C THR A 45 -4.80 4.26 -10.26
N ASN A 46 -5.12 5.45 -9.72
CA ASN A 46 -4.86 5.75 -8.32
C ASN A 46 -5.50 4.71 -7.40
N ASN A 47 -6.76 4.33 -7.69
CA ASN A 47 -7.47 3.36 -6.89
C ASN A 47 -6.78 2.00 -6.90
N LYS A 48 -6.32 1.56 -8.08
CA LYS A 48 -5.61 0.28 -8.17
C LYS A 48 -4.31 0.30 -7.39
N MET A 49 -3.58 1.41 -7.45
CA MET A 49 -2.33 1.52 -6.72
C MET A 49 -2.56 1.49 -5.20
N GLU A 50 -3.61 2.18 -4.75
CA GLU A 50 -3.96 2.18 -3.34
C GLU A 50 -4.36 0.79 -2.87
N MET A 51 -5.21 0.11 -3.65
CA MET A 51 -5.64 -1.25 -3.33
C MET A 51 -4.47 -2.23 -3.38
N THR A 52 -3.59 -2.07 -4.36
CA THR A 52 -2.41 -2.93 -4.49
C THR A 52 -1.51 -2.79 -3.26
N ALA A 53 -1.32 -1.56 -2.78
CA ALA A 53 -0.51 -1.33 -1.58
C ALA A 53 -1.09 -2.09 -0.37
N VAL A 54 -2.41 -2.02 -0.19
CA VAL A 54 -3.07 -2.72 0.91
C VAL A 54 -2.95 -4.23 0.74
N ILE A 55 -3.22 -4.75 -0.46
CA ILE A 55 -3.17 -6.19 -0.71
C ILE A 55 -1.75 -6.72 -0.50
N GLU A 56 -0.74 -6.03 -1.03
CA GLU A 56 0.64 -6.47 -0.87
C GLU A 56 1.07 -6.41 0.60
N ALA A 57 0.65 -5.38 1.33
CA ALA A 57 0.96 -5.28 2.74
C ALA A 57 0.34 -6.43 3.52
N LEU A 58 -0.94 -6.75 3.27
CA LEU A 58 -1.60 -7.85 3.95
C LEU A 58 -1.00 -9.21 3.56
N SER A 59 -0.58 -9.34 2.29
CA SER A 59 0.04 -10.58 1.82
C SER A 59 1.40 -10.83 2.43
N ALA A 60 2.07 -9.78 2.91
CA ALA A 60 3.36 -9.92 3.55
C ALA A 60 3.26 -10.42 5.00
N LEU A 61 2.06 -10.48 5.56
CA LEU A 61 1.86 -10.94 6.92
C LEU A 61 1.93 -12.45 6.97
N LYS A 62 2.64 -12.95 7.97
CA LYS A 62 2.88 -14.38 8.11
C LYS A 62 2.12 -15.01 9.27
N LYS A 63 1.41 -14.22 10.06
CA LYS A 63 0.70 -14.70 11.22
C LYS A 63 -0.75 -14.25 11.19
N ASP A 64 -1.64 -15.12 11.62
CA ASP A 64 -3.04 -14.82 11.78
C ASP A 64 -3.31 -14.24 13.17
N GLY A 65 -4.44 -13.59 13.32
CA GLY A 65 -4.91 -13.14 14.62
C GLY A 65 -4.26 -11.89 15.17
N GLN A 66 -3.52 -11.16 14.35
CA GLN A 66 -2.92 -9.90 14.79
C GLN A 66 -3.94 -8.77 14.73
N ASN A 67 -3.82 -7.83 15.66
CA ASN A 67 -4.55 -6.58 15.56
C ASN A 67 -3.83 -5.67 14.56
N ILE A 68 -4.57 -5.23 13.54
CA ILE A 68 -4.01 -4.48 12.42
C ILE A 68 -4.72 -3.15 12.31
N GLN A 69 -3.95 -2.07 12.17
CA GLN A 69 -4.46 -0.75 11.84
C GLN A 69 -3.86 -0.33 10.51
N ILE A 70 -4.72 0.07 9.58
CA ILE A 70 -4.29 0.50 8.25
C ILE A 70 -4.56 1.99 8.12
N PHE A 71 -3.52 2.72 7.75
CA PHE A 71 -3.59 4.16 7.50
C PHE A 71 -3.32 4.38 6.02
N SER A 72 -4.26 5.01 5.34
CA SER A 72 -4.13 5.29 3.92
C SER A 72 -4.28 6.79 3.68
N ASP A 73 -3.42 7.34 2.85
CA ASP A 73 -3.49 8.73 2.45
C ASP A 73 -4.43 8.97 1.28
N SER A 74 -5.02 7.91 0.76
CA SER A 74 -5.88 8.05 -0.40
C SER A 74 -7.18 8.75 -0.06
N SER A 75 -7.57 9.70 -0.89
CA SER A 75 -8.88 10.35 -0.77
C SER A 75 -10.02 9.45 -1.22
N TYR A 76 -9.72 8.28 -1.72
CA TYR A 76 -10.72 7.32 -2.19
C TYR A 76 -11.07 6.25 -1.16
N VAL A 77 -10.48 6.35 0.00
CA VAL A 77 -10.78 5.40 1.08
C VAL A 77 -11.91 5.92 1.94
#